data_415e2c67e86d0a50243265c98707397b
#
_entry.id   415e2c67e86d0a50243265c98707397b
#
_cell.length_a   1.000
_cell.length_b   1.000
_cell.length_c   1.000
_cell.angle_alpha   90.00
_cell.angle_beta   90.00
_cell.angle_gamma   90.00
#
_symmetry.space_group_name_H-M   'P 1'
#
loop_
_entity.id
_entity.type
_entity.pdbx_description
1 polymer ?
#
loop_
_entity_poly.entity_id
_entity_poly.type
_entity_poly.pdbx_seq_one_letter_code
_entity_poly.pdbx_strand_id
1 'polypeptide(L)'
;FDTYVIFGGCGFIGSHTANLLRSRYPDAKIVIADLLADGSALSQRVDVRNPISLQGEFGKSTLIFNFAAIHRTPGHPDHAYFETNIRGAENVCEFARKHNIENIVFTSSIAPYGAAEELKTEETLPTPNTPYGISKLVAEKIHREWAAESKDRRLSIVRPGIVFGTGENGNMTRLYRGLRSHKFAYA
;
A
#
# COMPACT_ATOMS: atom_id res chain seq x y z
N PHE A 1 -6.19 -18.63 -0.50
CA PHE A 1 -7.03 -17.71 0.26
C PHE A 1 -8.41 -17.64 -0.41
N ASP A 2 -9.45 -17.58 0.42
CA ASP A 2 -10.84 -17.48 -0.05
C ASP A 2 -11.28 -16.03 -0.16
N THR A 3 -10.63 -15.14 0.58
CA THR A 3 -10.93 -13.71 0.60
C THR A 3 -9.65 -12.88 0.50
N TYR A 4 -9.70 -11.84 -0.32
CA TYR A 4 -8.66 -10.82 -0.42
C TYR A 4 -9.26 -9.46 -0.09
N VAL A 5 -8.64 -8.73 0.85
CA VAL A 5 -9.01 -7.36 1.19
C VAL A 5 -7.92 -6.42 0.68
N ILE A 6 -8.29 -5.44 -0.14
CA ILE A 6 -7.33 -4.53 -0.78
C ILE A 6 -7.61 -3.11 -0.29
N PHE A 7 -6.85 -2.66 0.72
CA PHE A 7 -6.84 -1.26 1.14
C PHE A 7 -6.09 -0.41 0.12
N GLY A 8 -6.68 0.69 -0.32
CA GLY A 8 -6.17 1.47 -1.45
C GLY A 8 -6.48 0.82 -2.81
N GLY A 9 -7.55 0.03 -2.88
CA GLY A 9 -7.88 -0.80 -4.04
C GLY A 9 -8.33 -0.03 -5.28
N CYS A 10 -8.77 1.23 -5.15
CA CYS A 10 -9.07 2.12 -6.28
C CYS A 10 -7.82 2.81 -6.86
N GLY A 11 -6.68 2.74 -6.17
CA GLY A 11 -5.41 3.26 -6.65
C GLY A 11 -4.81 2.45 -7.80
N PHE A 12 -3.70 2.95 -8.37
CA PHE A 12 -3.04 2.32 -9.52
C PHE A 12 -2.64 0.86 -9.23
N ILE A 13 -1.85 0.62 -8.18
CA ILE A 13 -1.40 -0.74 -7.81
C ILE A 13 -2.60 -1.60 -7.39
N GLY A 14 -3.50 -1.04 -6.57
CA GLY A 14 -4.65 -1.76 -6.03
C GLY A 14 -5.60 -2.27 -7.12
N SER A 15 -5.94 -1.44 -8.10
CA SER A 15 -6.83 -1.81 -9.20
C SER A 15 -6.23 -2.91 -10.10
N HIS A 16 -4.94 -2.80 -10.42
CA HIS A 16 -4.23 -3.84 -11.17
C HIS A 16 -4.17 -5.17 -10.39
N THR A 17 -3.88 -5.10 -9.09
CA THR A 17 -3.88 -6.28 -8.21
C THR A 17 -5.26 -6.92 -8.15
N ALA A 18 -6.32 -6.12 -7.97
CA ALA A 18 -7.69 -6.63 -7.93
C ALA A 18 -8.09 -7.34 -9.23
N ASN A 19 -7.74 -6.76 -10.38
CA ASN A 19 -8.03 -7.35 -11.68
C ASN A 19 -7.26 -8.66 -11.88
N LEU A 20 -5.98 -8.71 -11.50
CA LEU A 20 -5.18 -9.92 -11.57
C LEU A 20 -5.76 -11.03 -10.68
N LEU A 21 -6.14 -10.71 -9.44
CA LEU A 21 -6.72 -11.66 -8.50
C LEU A 21 -8.05 -12.20 -9.00
N ARG A 22 -8.95 -11.37 -9.54
CA ARG A 22 -10.21 -11.80 -10.15
C ARG A 22 -9.99 -12.78 -11.31
N SER A 23 -9.00 -12.51 -12.16
CA SER A 23 -8.65 -13.39 -13.26
C SER A 23 -8.03 -14.72 -12.81
N ARG A 24 -7.19 -14.68 -11.76
CA ARG A 24 -6.42 -15.84 -11.30
C ARG A 24 -7.21 -16.74 -10.33
N TYR A 25 -8.09 -16.14 -9.56
CA TYR A 25 -8.86 -16.78 -8.50
C TYR A 25 -10.34 -16.40 -8.61
N PRO A 26 -11.06 -16.91 -9.63
CA PRO A 26 -12.43 -16.49 -9.92
C PRO A 26 -13.43 -16.79 -8.79
N ASP A 27 -13.15 -17.81 -7.99
CA ASP A 27 -13.99 -18.22 -6.86
C ASP A 27 -13.70 -17.44 -5.57
N ALA A 28 -12.60 -16.66 -5.53
CA ALA A 28 -12.24 -15.92 -4.36
C ALA A 28 -13.00 -14.59 -4.26
N LYS A 29 -13.32 -14.18 -3.04
CA LYS A 29 -13.94 -12.89 -2.75
C LYS A 29 -12.89 -11.79 -2.74
N ILE A 30 -13.01 -10.80 -3.63
CA ILE A 30 -12.10 -9.66 -3.70
C ILE A 30 -12.84 -8.42 -3.19
N VAL A 31 -12.46 -7.94 -2.01
CA VAL A 31 -13.03 -6.75 -1.35
C VAL A 31 -12.10 -5.56 -1.54
N ILE A 32 -12.57 -4.53 -2.20
CA ILE A 32 -11.92 -3.24 -2.34
C ILE A 32 -12.29 -2.38 -1.13
N ALA A 33 -11.30 -1.83 -0.43
CA ALA A 33 -11.49 -0.88 0.66
C ALA A 33 -10.73 0.41 0.33
N ASP A 34 -11.46 1.48 0.01
CA ASP A 34 -10.85 2.73 -0.47
C ASP A 34 -11.78 3.94 -0.20
N LEU A 35 -11.19 5.13 -0.12
CA LEU A 35 -11.95 6.39 -0.05
C LEU A 35 -12.85 6.61 -1.26
N LEU A 36 -12.43 6.13 -2.43
CA LEU A 36 -13.10 6.29 -3.72
C LEU A 36 -13.99 5.10 -4.10
N ALA A 37 -14.16 4.13 -3.21
CA ALA A 37 -15.02 2.98 -3.45
C ALA A 37 -16.50 3.41 -3.56
N ASP A 38 -17.29 2.65 -4.34
CA ASP A 38 -18.69 2.98 -4.68
C ASP A 38 -19.70 2.63 -3.57
N GLY A 39 -19.25 1.96 -2.51
CA GLY A 39 -20.09 1.57 -1.37
C GLY A 39 -20.81 0.24 -1.52
N SER A 40 -20.58 -0.51 -2.59
CA SER A 40 -21.11 -1.87 -2.74
C SER A 40 -20.45 -2.88 -1.79
N ALA A 41 -21.01 -4.07 -1.64
CA ALA A 41 -20.49 -5.10 -0.74
C ALA A 41 -19.04 -5.53 -1.05
N LEU A 42 -18.61 -5.43 -2.31
CA LEU A 42 -17.24 -5.76 -2.75
C LEU A 42 -16.36 -4.53 -3.01
N SER A 43 -16.91 -3.31 -2.86
CA SER A 43 -16.20 -2.06 -3.06
C SER A 43 -16.65 -1.05 -2.01
N GLN A 44 -16.06 -1.15 -0.81
CA GLN A 44 -16.51 -0.48 0.40
C GLN A 44 -15.72 0.78 0.68
N ARG A 45 -16.44 1.87 0.99
CA ARG A 45 -15.81 3.15 1.27
C ARG A 45 -15.18 3.15 2.66
N VAL A 46 -13.86 3.32 2.70
CA VAL A 46 -13.06 3.30 3.92
C VAL A 46 -12.02 4.41 3.91
N ASP A 47 -11.94 5.13 5.01
CA ASP A 47 -10.81 6.00 5.34
C ASP A 47 -9.94 5.29 6.38
N VAL A 48 -8.76 4.84 5.98
CA VAL A 48 -7.84 4.11 6.84
C VAL A 48 -7.34 4.92 8.04
N ARG A 49 -7.51 6.25 8.04
CA ARG A 49 -7.19 7.11 9.19
C ARG A 49 -8.13 6.89 10.38
N ASN A 50 -9.28 6.28 10.14
CA ASN A 50 -10.30 5.98 11.13
C ASN A 50 -10.36 4.47 11.42
N PRO A 51 -10.95 4.05 12.55
CA PRO A 51 -11.20 2.64 12.82
C PRO A 51 -11.94 1.96 11.66
N ILE A 52 -11.40 0.84 11.19
CA ILE A 52 -11.90 0.15 9.99
C ILE A 52 -13.10 -0.74 10.34
N SER A 53 -14.18 -0.57 9.59
CA SER A 53 -15.33 -1.46 9.59
C SER A 53 -15.66 -1.84 8.14
N LEU A 54 -15.62 -3.14 7.84
CA LEU A 54 -16.00 -3.70 6.55
C LEU A 54 -17.13 -4.71 6.75
N GLN A 55 -18.04 -4.75 5.77
CA GLN A 55 -19.09 -5.77 5.71
C GLN A 55 -18.50 -7.06 5.13
N GLY A 56 -18.76 -8.17 5.77
CA GLY A 56 -18.35 -9.49 5.32
C GLY A 56 -17.74 -10.33 6.42
N GLU A 57 -17.47 -11.57 6.09
CA GLU A 57 -16.76 -12.51 6.96
C GLU A 57 -15.28 -12.52 6.57
N PHE A 58 -14.43 -12.39 7.58
CA PHE A 58 -12.99 -12.38 7.45
C PHE A 58 -12.38 -13.33 8.50
N GLY A 59 -11.22 -13.88 8.22
CA GLY A 59 -10.55 -14.81 9.14
C GLY A 59 -9.20 -15.28 8.57
N LYS A 60 -8.75 -16.44 9.01
CA LYS A 60 -7.43 -17.01 8.64
C LYS A 60 -7.23 -17.22 7.15
N SER A 61 -8.29 -17.51 6.39
CA SER A 61 -8.26 -17.64 4.92
C SER A 61 -8.30 -16.29 4.18
N THR A 62 -8.19 -15.17 4.91
CA THR A 62 -8.11 -13.83 4.34
C THR A 62 -6.67 -13.38 4.18
N LEU A 63 -6.35 -12.80 3.01
CA LEU A 63 -5.11 -12.07 2.77
C LEU A 63 -5.42 -10.58 2.60
N ILE A 64 -4.74 -9.74 3.38
CA ILE A 64 -4.78 -8.29 3.23
C ILE A 64 -3.66 -7.83 2.32
N PHE A 65 -3.99 -6.98 1.33
CA PHE A 65 -3.06 -6.10 0.64
C PHE A 65 -3.26 -4.68 1.15
N ASN A 66 -2.22 -4.11 1.76
CA ASN A 66 -2.26 -2.72 2.23
C ASN A 66 -1.46 -1.81 1.28
N PHE A 67 -2.18 -1.19 0.35
CA PHE A 67 -1.67 -0.18 -0.60
C PHE A 67 -2.10 1.24 -0.21
N ALA A 68 -2.97 1.38 0.80
CA ALA A 68 -3.47 2.69 1.22
C ALA A 68 -2.35 3.56 1.74
N ALA A 69 -2.09 4.68 1.06
CA ALA A 69 -1.06 5.63 1.43
C ALA A 69 -1.19 6.95 0.68
N ILE A 70 -0.67 8.01 1.26
CA ILE A 70 -0.27 9.21 0.55
C ILE A 70 1.19 9.04 0.11
N HIS A 71 1.51 9.26 -1.17
CA HIS A 71 2.83 8.95 -1.75
C HIS A 71 3.46 10.06 -2.60
N ARG A 72 2.71 11.13 -2.96
CA ARG A 72 3.27 12.23 -3.78
C ARG A 72 4.11 13.16 -2.92
N THR A 73 5.38 13.38 -3.29
CA THR A 73 6.30 14.30 -2.62
C THR A 73 7.00 15.16 -3.69
N PRO A 74 6.91 16.50 -3.64
CA PRO A 74 5.98 17.29 -2.80
C PRO A 74 4.53 17.15 -3.31
N GLY A 75 3.55 17.41 -2.45
CA GLY A 75 2.14 17.34 -2.86
C GLY A 75 1.14 17.38 -1.72
N HIS A 76 1.63 17.11 -0.52
CA HIS A 76 0.84 17.17 0.71
C HIS A 76 1.65 17.86 1.81
N PRO A 77 0.99 18.47 2.81
CA PRO A 77 1.69 18.94 4.01
C PRO A 77 2.26 17.74 4.78
N ASP A 78 3.40 17.94 5.45
CA ASP A 78 4.17 16.87 6.09
C ASP A 78 3.34 16.01 7.05
N HIS A 79 2.47 16.62 7.85
CA HIS A 79 1.62 15.91 8.80
C HIS A 79 0.67 14.91 8.13
N ALA A 80 0.23 15.18 6.91
CA ALA A 80 -0.70 14.31 6.20
C ALA A 80 -0.11 12.92 5.89
N TYR A 81 1.22 12.84 5.68
CA TYR A 81 1.89 11.55 5.50
C TYR A 81 1.84 10.72 6.79
N PHE A 82 2.02 11.34 7.94
CA PHE A 82 1.97 10.67 9.23
C PHE A 82 0.54 10.25 9.59
N GLU A 83 -0.42 11.15 9.44
CA GLU A 83 -1.83 10.88 9.71
C GLU A 83 -2.37 9.74 8.83
N THR A 84 -1.99 9.68 7.56
CA THR A 84 -2.53 8.65 6.66
C THR A 84 -1.72 7.35 6.73
N ASN A 85 -0.39 7.42 6.60
CA ASN A 85 0.40 6.22 6.44
C ASN A 85 0.64 5.49 7.77
N ILE A 86 0.80 6.22 8.87
CA ILE A 86 1.01 5.62 10.20
C ILE A 86 -0.32 5.16 10.78
N ARG A 87 -1.29 6.07 10.86
CA ARG A 87 -2.61 5.74 11.38
C ARG A 87 -3.30 4.64 10.56
N GLY A 88 -3.12 4.70 9.22
CA GLY A 88 -3.61 3.66 8.33
C GLY A 88 -3.00 2.30 8.61
N ALA A 89 -1.69 2.23 8.88
CA ALA A 89 -1.02 0.99 9.26
C ALA A 89 -1.56 0.44 10.59
N GLU A 90 -1.72 1.30 11.62
CA GLU A 90 -2.29 0.93 12.91
C GLU A 90 -3.69 0.33 12.75
N ASN A 91 -4.57 1.04 12.02
CA ASN A 91 -5.96 0.62 11.83
C ASN A 91 -6.09 -0.66 10.98
N VAL A 92 -5.25 -0.85 9.96
CA VAL A 92 -5.22 -2.09 9.18
C VAL A 92 -4.75 -3.27 10.04
N CYS A 93 -3.71 -3.10 10.87
CA CYS A 93 -3.26 -4.13 11.80
C CYS A 93 -4.31 -4.45 12.86
N GLU A 94 -5.04 -3.43 13.36
CA GLU A 94 -6.13 -3.63 14.33
C GLU A 94 -7.30 -4.38 13.68
N PHE A 95 -7.68 -4.04 12.47
CA PHE A 95 -8.67 -4.80 11.70
C PHE A 95 -8.26 -6.26 11.54
N ALA A 96 -6.98 -6.52 11.22
CA ALA A 96 -6.47 -7.88 11.12
C ALA A 96 -6.54 -8.65 12.45
N ARG A 97 -6.22 -8.00 13.60
CA ARG A 97 -6.36 -8.60 14.94
C ARG A 97 -7.80 -8.97 15.24
N LYS A 98 -8.71 -8.01 15.06
CA LYS A 98 -10.14 -8.16 15.35
C LYS A 98 -10.77 -9.33 14.59
N HIS A 99 -10.32 -9.59 13.37
CA HIS A 99 -10.86 -10.63 12.50
C HIS A 99 -10.00 -11.89 12.42
N ASN A 100 -8.97 -12.04 13.28
CA ASN A 100 -8.05 -13.17 13.28
C ASN A 100 -7.42 -13.43 11.90
N ILE A 101 -7.10 -12.36 11.16
CA ILE A 101 -6.41 -12.43 9.87
C ILE A 101 -4.92 -12.63 10.14
N GLU A 102 -4.30 -13.60 9.48
CA GLU A 102 -2.92 -14.00 9.72
C GLU A 102 -1.96 -13.55 8.61
N ASN A 103 -2.47 -12.98 7.52
CA ASN A 103 -1.66 -12.71 6.33
C ASN A 103 -1.81 -11.26 5.84
N ILE A 104 -0.69 -10.52 5.80
CA ILE A 104 -0.64 -9.15 5.27
C ILE A 104 0.51 -9.02 4.28
N VAL A 105 0.23 -8.43 3.12
CA VAL A 105 1.20 -7.86 2.20
C VAL A 105 1.13 -6.35 2.33
N PHE A 106 2.21 -5.74 2.80
CA PHE A 106 2.31 -4.29 2.96
C PHE A 106 3.22 -3.70 1.89
N THR A 107 2.71 -2.73 1.14
CA THR A 107 3.53 -1.98 0.18
C THR A 107 4.13 -0.76 0.84
N SER A 108 5.43 -0.87 1.11
CA SER A 108 6.31 0.21 1.51
C SER A 108 6.83 0.98 0.28
N SER A 109 8.09 1.35 0.28
CA SER A 109 8.77 2.08 -0.79
C SER A 109 10.29 1.91 -0.63
N ILE A 110 11.06 2.29 -1.64
CA ILE A 110 12.51 2.52 -1.49
C ILE A 110 12.82 3.80 -0.69
N ALA A 111 11.85 4.70 -0.51
CA ALA A 111 12.02 5.98 0.20
C ALA A 111 12.57 5.84 1.65
N PRO A 112 12.26 4.78 2.42
CA PRO A 112 12.92 4.51 3.70
C PRO A 112 14.45 4.43 3.65
N TYR A 113 15.06 4.09 2.52
CA TYR A 113 16.52 4.06 2.39
C TYR A 113 17.17 5.45 2.29
N GLY A 114 16.36 6.50 2.03
CA GLY A 114 16.89 7.82 1.72
C GLY A 114 17.46 7.93 0.31
N ALA A 115 17.93 9.12 -0.06
CA ALA A 115 18.63 9.34 -1.31
C ALA A 115 20.08 8.87 -1.15
N ALA A 116 20.54 7.98 -2.03
CA ALA A 116 21.91 7.48 -2.05
C ALA A 116 22.26 6.95 -3.45
N GLU A 117 23.53 7.06 -3.82
CA GLU A 117 24.07 6.49 -5.07
C GLU A 117 24.50 5.04 -4.89
N GLU A 118 24.66 4.60 -3.64
CA GLU A 118 25.09 3.24 -3.31
C GLU A 118 23.97 2.22 -3.49
N LEU A 119 24.37 1.00 -3.84
CA LEU A 119 23.43 -0.13 -3.89
C LEU A 119 22.82 -0.36 -2.48
N LYS A 120 21.50 -0.37 -2.41
CA LYS A 120 20.75 -0.68 -1.21
C LYS A 120 20.11 -2.07 -1.33
N THR A 121 20.11 -2.80 -0.23
CA THR A 121 19.47 -4.11 -0.06
C THR A 121 18.49 -4.07 1.10
N GLU A 122 17.73 -5.14 1.30
CA GLU A 122 16.79 -5.26 2.41
C GLU A 122 17.47 -5.18 3.79
N GLU A 123 18.77 -5.50 3.86
CA GLU A 123 19.60 -5.44 5.07
C GLU A 123 20.19 -4.04 5.32
N THR A 124 20.15 -3.15 4.32
CA THR A 124 20.66 -1.79 4.48
C THR A 124 19.85 -1.03 5.53
N LEU A 125 20.57 -0.38 6.47
CA LEU A 125 19.95 0.45 7.50
C LEU A 125 19.15 1.58 6.84
N PRO A 126 17.84 1.69 7.10
CA PRO A 126 17.03 2.78 6.57
C PRO A 126 17.44 4.13 7.15
N THR A 127 17.61 5.12 6.28
CA THR A 127 17.96 6.50 6.62
C THR A 127 17.05 7.49 5.88
N PRO A 128 15.71 7.45 6.13
CA PRO A 128 14.78 8.28 5.41
C PRO A 128 14.99 9.77 5.70
N ASN A 129 14.95 10.59 4.68
CA ASN A 129 15.15 12.05 4.75
C ASN A 129 13.91 12.84 4.28
N THR A 130 12.79 12.18 4.06
CA THR A 130 11.52 12.81 3.68
C THR A 130 10.40 12.37 4.62
N PRO A 131 9.37 13.21 4.86
CA PRO A 131 8.19 12.82 5.65
C PRO A 131 7.52 11.54 5.12
N TYR A 132 7.46 11.39 3.80
CA TYR A 132 6.97 10.15 3.19
C TYR A 132 7.82 8.94 3.55
N GLY A 133 9.14 9.01 3.37
CA GLY A 133 10.05 7.91 3.70
C GLY A 133 10.00 7.54 5.19
N ILE A 134 9.96 8.55 6.07
CA ILE A 134 9.81 8.36 7.52
C ILE A 134 8.49 7.66 7.83
N SER A 135 7.37 8.13 7.27
CA SER A 135 6.04 7.55 7.51
C SER A 135 5.95 6.10 7.04
N LYS A 136 6.56 5.76 5.90
CA LYS A 136 6.60 4.37 5.40
C LYS A 136 7.46 3.47 6.28
N LEU A 137 8.61 3.96 6.78
CA LEU A 137 9.44 3.20 7.72
C LEU A 137 8.71 2.92 9.04
N VAL A 138 8.00 3.90 9.58
CA VAL A 138 7.19 3.71 10.80
C VAL A 138 6.07 2.70 10.54
N ALA A 139 5.39 2.80 9.40
CA ALA A 139 4.37 1.83 9.00
C ALA A 139 4.92 0.41 8.87
N GLU A 140 6.15 0.23 8.34
CA GLU A 140 6.81 -1.09 8.33
C GLU A 140 6.99 -1.65 9.74
N LYS A 141 7.43 -0.81 10.70
CA LYS A 141 7.61 -1.24 12.09
C LYS A 141 6.30 -1.68 12.72
N ILE A 142 5.21 -0.94 12.52
CA ILE A 142 3.87 -1.30 12.99
C ILE A 142 3.44 -2.66 12.45
N HIS A 143 3.62 -2.91 11.16
CA HIS A 143 3.30 -4.22 10.58
C HIS A 143 4.19 -5.35 11.11
N ARG A 144 5.49 -5.07 11.35
CA ARG A 144 6.40 -6.05 11.97
C ARG A 144 6.03 -6.38 13.41
N GLU A 145 5.62 -5.38 14.20
CA GLU A 145 5.10 -5.60 15.55
C GLU A 145 3.84 -6.46 15.51
N TRP A 146 2.89 -6.15 14.62
CA TRP A 146 1.73 -7.00 14.41
C TRP A 146 2.12 -8.44 14.06
N ALA A 147 3.09 -8.66 13.19
CA ALA A 147 3.52 -10.01 12.81
C ALA A 147 4.19 -10.74 13.99
N ALA A 148 4.95 -10.05 14.82
CA ALA A 148 5.66 -10.61 15.97
C ALA A 148 4.73 -11.07 17.11
N GLU A 149 3.48 -10.63 17.16
CA GLU A 149 2.51 -11.02 18.19
C GLU A 149 2.07 -12.49 18.09
N SER A 150 2.27 -13.16 16.93
CA SER A 150 1.94 -14.58 16.74
C SER A 150 2.82 -15.23 15.69
N LYS A 151 3.29 -16.44 15.97
CA LYS A 151 4.05 -17.28 15.02
C LYS A 151 3.26 -17.71 13.77
N ASP A 152 1.94 -17.62 13.83
CA ASP A 152 1.06 -17.99 12.72
C ASP A 152 0.89 -16.81 11.72
N ARG A 153 1.23 -15.58 12.13
CA ARG A 153 1.15 -14.40 11.25
C ARG A 153 2.26 -14.38 10.22
N ARG A 154 1.91 -13.98 9.02
CA ARG A 154 2.81 -13.84 7.86
C ARG A 154 2.72 -12.42 7.34
N LEU A 155 3.86 -11.78 7.25
CA LEU A 155 4.00 -10.43 6.73
C LEU A 155 4.98 -10.44 5.56
N SER A 156 4.54 -9.89 4.43
CA SER A 156 5.43 -9.54 3.32
C SER A 156 5.49 -8.03 3.19
N ILE A 157 6.69 -7.44 3.27
CA ILE A 157 6.92 -6.03 3.02
C ILE A 157 7.56 -5.89 1.65
N VAL A 158 6.93 -5.13 0.76
CA VAL A 158 7.43 -4.84 -0.58
C VAL A 158 7.89 -3.40 -0.64
N ARG A 159 9.13 -3.14 -1.03
CA ARG A 159 9.72 -1.80 -1.21
C ARG A 159 9.93 -1.53 -2.70
N PRO A 160 8.87 -1.18 -3.45
CA PRO A 160 9.01 -0.90 -4.87
C PRO A 160 9.79 0.41 -5.11
N GLY A 161 10.49 0.44 -6.24
CA GLY A 161 10.97 1.68 -6.84
C GLY A 161 9.87 2.40 -7.60
N ILE A 162 10.14 2.76 -8.85
CA ILE A 162 9.13 3.39 -9.71
C ILE A 162 8.20 2.31 -10.25
N VAL A 163 6.91 2.40 -9.91
CA VAL A 163 5.87 1.53 -10.45
C VAL A 163 5.21 2.25 -11.62
N PHE A 164 5.17 1.60 -12.78
CA PHE A 164 4.60 2.16 -14.00
C PHE A 164 3.85 1.09 -14.82
N GLY A 165 3.02 1.53 -15.75
CA GLY A 165 2.22 0.65 -16.61
C GLY A 165 1.02 1.36 -17.18
N THR A 166 0.12 0.62 -17.82
CA THR A 166 -1.10 1.15 -18.43
C THR A 166 -1.98 1.81 -17.37
N GLY A 167 -2.34 3.09 -17.59
CA GLY A 167 -3.18 3.87 -16.67
C GLY A 167 -2.40 4.59 -15.56
N GLU A 168 -1.05 4.49 -15.52
CA GLU A 168 -0.23 5.30 -14.63
C GLU A 168 -0.24 6.77 -15.07
N ASN A 169 -0.40 7.70 -14.13
CA ASN A 169 -0.42 9.15 -14.38
C ASN A 169 0.69 9.91 -13.63
N GLY A 170 1.76 9.25 -13.27
CA GLY A 170 2.88 9.80 -12.51
C GLY A 170 4.07 10.20 -13.39
N ASN A 171 5.27 10.03 -12.80
CA ASN A 171 6.52 10.52 -13.38
C ASN A 171 6.91 9.84 -14.70
N MET A 172 6.69 8.52 -14.81
CA MET A 172 7.07 7.78 -16.03
C MET A 172 6.19 8.18 -17.22
N THR A 173 4.89 8.37 -17.02
CA THR A 173 3.99 8.87 -18.05
C THR A 173 4.36 10.30 -18.46
N ARG A 174 4.73 11.17 -17.51
CA ARG A 174 5.20 12.53 -17.82
C ARG A 174 6.51 12.52 -18.61
N LEU A 175 7.47 11.70 -18.19
CA LEU A 175 8.74 11.53 -18.92
C LEU A 175 8.48 11.03 -20.34
N TYR A 176 7.68 9.99 -20.51
CA TYR A 176 7.32 9.45 -21.83
C TYR A 176 6.67 10.51 -22.73
N ARG A 177 5.70 11.28 -22.21
CA ARG A 177 5.06 12.36 -22.96
C ARG A 177 6.04 13.47 -23.32
N GLY A 178 6.96 13.84 -22.42
CA GLY A 178 8.03 14.81 -22.65
C GLY A 178 8.98 14.39 -23.78
N LEU A 179 9.45 13.16 -23.72
CA LEU A 179 10.30 12.55 -24.76
C LEU A 179 9.59 12.51 -26.11
N ARG A 180 8.34 12.04 -26.15
CA ARG A 180 7.56 11.94 -27.39
C ARG A 180 7.25 13.29 -28.01
N SER A 181 7.09 14.35 -27.21
CA SER A 181 6.83 15.71 -27.69
C SER A 181 8.09 16.51 -27.97
N HIS A 182 9.28 15.92 -27.88
CA HIS A 182 10.58 16.58 -28.02
C HIS A 182 10.79 17.80 -27.09
N LYS A 183 10.07 17.83 -25.95
CA LYS A 183 10.15 18.88 -24.92
C LYS A 183 10.99 18.47 -23.71
N PHE A 184 11.73 17.37 -23.80
CA PHE A 184 12.61 16.90 -22.74
C PHE A 184 13.99 17.55 -22.91
N ALA A 185 14.43 18.32 -21.91
CA ALA A 185 15.80 18.81 -21.81
C ALA A 185 16.51 18.02 -20.71
N TYR A 186 17.68 17.54 -21.03
CA TYR A 186 18.59 16.94 -20.04
C TYR A 186 19.23 18.12 -19.28
N ALA A 187 19.02 18.18 -17.96
CA ALA A 187 19.67 19.16 -17.11
C ALA A 187 20.79 18.53 -16.33
#